data_ad171cf12157c61202b3a7953cf0d5b1
#
_entry.id   ad171cf12157c61202b3a7953cf0d5b1
#
_cell.length_a   1.000
_cell.length_b   1.000
_cell.length_c   1.000
_cell.angle_alpha   90.00
_cell.angle_beta   90.00
_cell.angle_gamma   90.00
#
_symmetry.space_group_name_H-M   'P 1'
#
loop_
_entity.id
_entity.type
_entity.pdbx_description
1 polymer ?
#
loop_
_entity_poly.entity_id
_entity_poly.type
_entity_poly.pdbx_seq_one_letter_code
_entity_poly.pdbx_strand_id
1 'polypeptide(L)'
;NIRLTPAGEKLLPYAETLMNTWQAARKEVAHTSRHNEFSIGASASLWECMLSQWLMRLYRTHNHLQFEARIAQRQSLVKQLHERQLDLLITTEAPKMDEFSSQIVGQFSLALYASEPAMMKADLNYLRLEWGPDFQQHETGLIASDDIPQLTTSSAEIACQHLPTLKGCTWLPVRWA
;
A
#
# COMPACT_ATOMS: atom_id res chain seq x y z
N ASN A 1 32.40 -6.68 -10.62
CA ASN A 1 31.46 -5.56 -10.47
C ASN A 1 31.34 -4.89 -11.83
N ILE A 2 30.18 -5.05 -12.48
CA ILE A 2 29.84 -4.30 -13.69
C ILE A 2 29.33 -2.94 -13.24
N ARG A 3 29.94 -1.87 -13.74
CA ARG A 3 29.50 -0.49 -13.50
C ARG A 3 29.15 0.16 -14.84
N LEU A 4 28.17 1.04 -14.82
CA LEU A 4 27.81 1.83 -16.00
C LEU A 4 28.94 2.83 -16.31
N THR A 5 29.16 3.10 -17.58
CA THR A 5 29.99 4.24 -18.01
C THR A 5 29.22 5.54 -17.80
N PRO A 6 29.86 6.73 -17.75
CA PRO A 6 29.15 8.00 -17.66
C PRO A 6 28.12 8.22 -18.76
N ALA A 7 28.34 7.69 -19.95
CA ALA A 7 27.37 7.69 -21.05
C ALA A 7 26.19 6.73 -20.76
N GLY A 8 26.46 5.57 -20.15
CA GLY A 8 25.44 4.62 -19.73
C GLY A 8 24.56 5.17 -18.61
N GLU A 9 25.10 5.90 -17.66
CA GLU A 9 24.32 6.57 -16.60
C GLU A 9 23.37 7.62 -17.17
N LYS A 10 23.81 8.36 -18.20
CA LYS A 10 22.94 9.33 -18.89
C LYS A 10 21.87 8.65 -19.75
N LEU A 11 22.17 7.50 -20.33
CA LEU A 11 21.25 6.75 -21.18
C LEU A 11 20.20 6.00 -20.38
N LEU A 12 20.52 5.55 -19.17
CA LEU A 12 19.65 4.70 -18.34
C LEU A 12 18.22 5.25 -18.17
N PRO A 13 17.99 6.52 -17.76
CA PRO A 13 16.64 7.05 -17.61
C PRO A 13 15.84 7.08 -18.93
N TYR A 14 16.51 7.28 -20.06
CA TYR A 14 15.82 7.21 -21.35
C TYR A 14 15.47 5.77 -21.74
N ALA A 15 16.35 4.82 -21.45
CA ALA A 15 16.07 3.39 -21.67
C ALA A 15 14.90 2.92 -20.80
N GLU A 16 14.86 3.32 -19.53
CA GLU A 16 13.73 3.03 -18.63
C GLU A 16 12.42 3.64 -19.16
N THR A 17 12.46 4.88 -19.60
CA THR A 17 11.28 5.55 -20.20
C THR A 17 10.78 4.82 -21.45
N LEU A 18 11.68 4.41 -22.33
CA LEU A 18 11.34 3.64 -23.53
C LEU A 18 10.73 2.27 -23.19
N MET A 19 11.30 1.56 -22.22
CA MET A 19 10.78 0.28 -21.74
C MET A 19 9.38 0.43 -21.14
N ASN A 20 9.17 1.45 -20.32
CA ASN A 20 7.87 1.75 -19.72
C ASN A 20 6.83 2.12 -20.78
N THR A 21 7.21 2.98 -21.72
CA THR A 21 6.34 3.36 -22.87
C THR A 21 5.99 2.15 -23.73
N TRP A 22 6.95 1.28 -23.99
CA TRP A 22 6.71 0.03 -24.74
C TRP A 22 5.78 -0.92 -24.00
N GLN A 23 5.97 -1.09 -22.67
CA GLN A 23 5.08 -1.91 -21.84
C GLN A 23 3.67 -1.34 -21.80
N ALA A 24 3.52 0.00 -21.68
CA ALA A 24 2.24 0.68 -21.72
C ALA A 24 1.55 0.48 -23.09
N ALA A 25 2.27 0.68 -24.20
CA ALA A 25 1.74 0.46 -25.54
C ALA A 25 1.34 -1.00 -25.77
N ARG A 26 2.15 -1.96 -25.32
CA ARG A 26 1.79 -3.40 -25.35
C ARG A 26 0.53 -3.69 -24.58
N LYS A 27 0.36 -3.11 -23.37
CA LYS A 27 -0.88 -3.23 -22.60
C LYS A 27 -2.06 -2.63 -23.35
N GLU A 28 -1.92 -1.43 -23.89
CA GLU A 28 -2.99 -0.74 -24.60
C GLU A 28 -3.46 -1.52 -25.84
N VAL A 29 -2.51 -2.09 -26.59
CA VAL A 29 -2.82 -3.00 -27.71
C VAL A 29 -3.41 -4.33 -27.22
N ALA A 30 -2.91 -4.89 -26.13
CA ALA A 30 -3.44 -6.10 -25.53
C ALA A 30 -4.83 -5.87 -24.90
N HIS A 31 -5.09 -4.70 -24.34
CA HIS A 31 -6.42 -4.29 -23.87
C HIS A 31 -7.43 -4.20 -25.01
N THR A 32 -7.00 -3.85 -26.23
CA THR A 32 -7.87 -3.93 -27.41
C THR A 32 -8.24 -5.38 -27.75
N SER A 33 -7.41 -6.35 -27.35
CA SER A 33 -7.61 -7.79 -27.56
C SER A 33 -8.03 -8.57 -26.32
N ARG A 34 -7.83 -8.01 -25.10
CA ARG A 34 -8.14 -8.63 -23.81
C ARG A 34 -8.92 -7.66 -22.94
N HIS A 35 -10.19 -7.52 -23.20
CA HIS A 35 -11.12 -6.66 -22.44
C HIS A 35 -11.33 -7.06 -20.97
N ASN A 36 -10.53 -7.99 -20.42
CA ASN A 36 -10.86 -8.69 -19.19
C ASN A 36 -9.78 -8.61 -18.08
N GLU A 37 -8.65 -7.92 -18.28
CA GLU A 37 -7.64 -7.74 -17.21
C GLU A 37 -7.84 -6.41 -16.50
N PHE A 38 -7.84 -6.46 -15.15
CA PHE A 38 -7.96 -5.27 -14.30
C PHE A 38 -6.96 -5.31 -13.14
N SER A 39 -6.04 -4.35 -13.11
CA SER A 39 -4.96 -4.28 -12.12
C SER A 39 -5.30 -3.30 -11.01
N ILE A 40 -5.21 -3.78 -9.75
CA ILE A 40 -5.55 -3.02 -8.54
C ILE A 40 -4.33 -2.96 -7.64
N GLY A 41 -3.90 -1.76 -7.27
CA GLY A 41 -2.79 -1.53 -6.36
C GLY A 41 -3.22 -0.96 -5.03
N ALA A 42 -2.61 -1.43 -3.94
CA ALA A 42 -2.74 -0.86 -2.60
C ALA A 42 -1.54 -1.25 -1.73
N SER A 43 -1.42 -0.63 -0.54
CA SER A 43 -0.44 -1.04 0.48
C SER A 43 -0.78 -2.42 1.04
N ALA A 44 0.21 -3.10 1.63
CA ALA A 44 0.01 -4.39 2.27
C ALA A 44 -1.08 -4.33 3.36
N SER A 45 -1.01 -3.32 4.23
CA SER A 45 -2.00 -3.13 5.30
C SER A 45 -3.44 -2.98 4.79
N LEU A 46 -3.66 -2.27 3.69
CA LEU A 46 -4.99 -2.15 3.08
C LEU A 46 -5.47 -3.48 2.48
N TRP A 47 -4.59 -4.21 1.80
CA TRP A 47 -4.91 -5.54 1.26
C TRP A 47 -5.28 -6.52 2.36
N GLU A 48 -4.45 -6.63 3.38
CA GLU A 48 -4.61 -7.58 4.48
C GLU A 48 -5.88 -7.28 5.30
N CYS A 49 -6.11 -6.01 5.66
CA CYS A 49 -7.20 -5.64 6.56
C CYS A 49 -8.57 -5.52 5.87
N MET A 50 -8.64 -5.16 4.58
CA MET A 50 -9.90 -4.77 3.96
C MET A 50 -10.11 -5.30 2.55
N LEU A 51 -9.10 -5.20 1.68
CA LEU A 51 -9.32 -5.39 0.26
C LEU A 51 -9.39 -6.86 -0.18
N SER A 52 -8.78 -7.79 0.58
CA SER A 52 -8.82 -9.23 0.27
C SER A 52 -10.26 -9.75 0.20
N GLN A 53 -11.09 -9.38 1.17
CA GLN A 53 -12.50 -9.79 1.19
C GLN A 53 -13.32 -9.10 0.09
N TRP A 54 -13.01 -7.83 -0.20
CA TRP A 54 -13.63 -7.11 -1.30
C TRP A 54 -13.28 -7.72 -2.65
N LEU A 55 -12.03 -8.10 -2.88
CA LEU A 55 -11.58 -8.78 -4.09
C LEU A 55 -12.30 -10.12 -4.30
N MET A 56 -12.51 -10.89 -3.22
CA MET A 56 -13.29 -12.13 -3.30
C MET A 56 -14.75 -11.89 -3.76
N ARG A 57 -15.36 -10.77 -3.35
CA ARG A 57 -16.69 -10.38 -3.83
C ARG A 57 -16.67 -10.01 -5.30
N LEU A 58 -15.65 -9.27 -5.75
CA LEU A 58 -15.49 -8.94 -7.16
C LEU A 58 -15.38 -10.19 -8.04
N TYR A 59 -14.59 -11.18 -7.63
CA TYR A 59 -14.51 -12.45 -8.35
C TYR A 59 -15.85 -13.16 -8.51
N ARG A 60 -16.69 -13.10 -7.49
CA ARG A 60 -18.04 -13.74 -7.53
C ARG A 60 -18.99 -13.02 -8.47
N THR A 61 -18.88 -11.70 -8.58
CA THR A 61 -19.78 -10.88 -9.41
C THR A 61 -19.29 -10.66 -10.82
N HIS A 62 -17.97 -10.74 -11.04
CA HIS A 62 -17.32 -10.44 -12.30
C HIS A 62 -16.33 -11.56 -12.69
N ASN A 63 -16.82 -12.80 -12.74
CA ASN A 63 -16.03 -14.00 -13.01
C ASN A 63 -15.39 -14.06 -14.41
N HIS A 64 -15.78 -13.16 -15.31
CA HIS A 64 -15.20 -13.00 -16.63
C HIS A 64 -13.97 -12.09 -16.64
N LEU A 65 -13.70 -11.34 -15.54
CA LEU A 65 -12.55 -10.48 -15.40
C LEU A 65 -11.37 -11.22 -14.77
N GLN A 66 -10.17 -10.90 -15.24
CA GLN A 66 -8.92 -11.31 -14.63
C GLN A 66 -8.41 -10.16 -13.75
N PHE A 67 -8.23 -10.41 -12.47
CA PHE A 67 -7.75 -9.39 -11.55
C PHE A 67 -6.28 -9.60 -11.23
N GLU A 68 -5.50 -8.52 -11.30
CA GLU A 68 -4.12 -8.47 -10.82
C GLU A 68 -4.07 -7.61 -9.54
N ALA A 69 -3.77 -8.22 -8.39
CA ALA A 69 -3.59 -7.52 -7.13
C ALA A 69 -2.11 -7.16 -6.94
N ARG A 70 -1.79 -5.87 -6.84
CA ARG A 70 -0.43 -5.38 -6.63
C ARG A 70 -0.24 -4.81 -5.24
N ILE A 71 0.83 -5.22 -4.59
CA ILE A 71 1.24 -4.71 -3.28
C ILE A 71 2.55 -3.95 -3.47
N ALA A 72 2.53 -2.66 -3.15
CA ALA A 72 3.73 -1.84 -3.15
C ALA A 72 3.53 -0.57 -2.29
N GLN A 73 4.60 0.18 -2.10
CA GLN A 73 4.53 1.50 -1.48
C GLN A 73 3.74 2.47 -2.36
N ARG A 74 3.01 3.39 -1.72
CA ARG A 74 2.15 4.38 -2.39
C ARG A 74 2.85 5.10 -3.54
N GLN A 75 4.08 5.58 -3.33
CA GLN A 75 4.83 6.32 -4.36
C GLN A 75 5.05 5.48 -5.63
N SER A 76 5.40 4.20 -5.46
CA SER A 76 5.57 3.27 -6.58
C SER A 76 4.26 3.01 -7.30
N LEU A 77 3.16 2.86 -6.56
CA LEU A 77 1.83 2.64 -7.15
C LEU A 77 1.31 3.86 -7.89
N VAL A 78 1.53 5.07 -7.36
CA VAL A 78 1.20 6.32 -8.05
C VAL A 78 1.97 6.44 -9.38
N LYS A 79 3.26 6.11 -9.36
CA LYS A 79 4.07 6.06 -10.59
C LYS A 79 3.50 5.05 -11.61
N GLN A 80 3.15 3.84 -11.15
CA GLN A 80 2.55 2.81 -12.01
C GLN A 80 1.19 3.25 -12.59
N LEU A 81 0.37 3.96 -11.79
CA LEU A 81 -0.90 4.53 -12.25
C LEU A 81 -0.65 5.60 -13.33
N HIS A 82 0.29 6.51 -13.11
CA HIS A 82 0.70 7.54 -14.08
C HIS A 82 1.23 6.90 -15.40
N GLU A 83 2.02 5.84 -15.28
CA GLU A 83 2.56 5.10 -16.43
C GLU A 83 1.53 4.14 -17.08
N ARG A 84 0.27 4.18 -16.65
CA ARG A 84 -0.83 3.31 -17.12
C ARG A 84 -0.51 1.81 -16.98
N GLN A 85 0.32 1.47 -16.00
CA GLN A 85 0.62 0.09 -15.64
C GLN A 85 -0.32 -0.46 -14.57
N LEU A 86 -1.10 0.42 -13.95
CA LEU A 86 -2.10 0.14 -12.93
C LEU A 86 -3.41 0.82 -13.35
N ASP A 87 -4.54 0.12 -13.22
CA ASP A 87 -5.84 0.65 -13.60
C ASP A 87 -6.55 1.35 -12.42
N LEU A 88 -6.36 0.83 -11.21
CA LEU A 88 -6.95 1.37 -9.99
C LEU A 88 -5.94 1.37 -8.84
N LEU A 89 -5.83 2.51 -8.17
CA LEU A 89 -5.10 2.66 -6.92
C LEU A 89 -6.08 2.88 -5.77
N ILE A 90 -5.99 2.05 -4.74
CA ILE A 90 -6.70 2.26 -3.47
C ILE A 90 -5.68 2.71 -2.42
N THR A 91 -5.92 3.86 -1.83
CA THR A 91 -5.01 4.52 -0.89
C THR A 91 -5.79 5.28 0.17
N THR A 92 -5.17 5.53 1.32
CA THR A 92 -5.74 6.35 2.39
C THR A 92 -5.79 7.84 2.05
N GLU A 93 -4.95 8.27 1.09
CA GLU A 93 -4.87 9.65 0.64
C GLU A 93 -4.83 9.71 -0.88
N ALA A 94 -5.67 10.56 -1.46
CA ALA A 94 -5.64 10.81 -2.90
C ALA A 94 -4.31 11.46 -3.32
N PRO A 95 -3.68 11.02 -4.42
CA PRO A 95 -2.56 11.75 -5.00
C PRO A 95 -3.05 13.12 -5.48
N LYS A 96 -2.27 14.17 -5.20
CA LYS A 96 -2.56 15.54 -5.63
C LYS A 96 -2.10 15.73 -7.10
N MET A 97 -2.83 15.12 -8.03
CA MET A 97 -2.51 15.17 -9.46
C MET A 97 -3.82 15.35 -10.24
N ASP A 98 -3.87 16.38 -11.09
CA ASP A 98 -5.09 16.75 -11.82
C ASP A 98 -5.50 15.73 -12.90
N GLU A 99 -4.60 14.83 -13.26
CA GLU A 99 -4.82 13.79 -14.29
C GLU A 99 -5.60 12.58 -13.79
N PHE A 100 -5.80 12.44 -12.46
CA PHE A 100 -6.52 11.32 -11.87
C PHE A 100 -7.88 11.73 -11.35
N SER A 101 -8.87 10.89 -11.65
CA SER A 101 -10.16 10.96 -10.96
C SER A 101 -10.07 10.21 -9.64
N SER A 102 -10.42 10.86 -8.53
CA SER A 102 -10.42 10.24 -7.21
C SER A 102 -11.80 10.28 -6.58
N GLN A 103 -12.17 9.20 -5.89
CA GLN A 103 -13.44 9.07 -5.19
C GLN A 103 -13.22 8.42 -3.81
N ILE A 104 -13.89 8.94 -2.79
CA ILE A 104 -13.92 8.28 -1.48
C ILE A 104 -14.86 7.07 -1.58
N VAL A 105 -14.31 5.88 -1.37
CA VAL A 105 -15.06 4.61 -1.45
C VAL A 105 -15.45 4.06 -0.08
N GLY A 106 -14.91 4.62 1.00
CA GLY A 106 -15.24 4.22 2.36
C GLY A 106 -14.41 4.95 3.41
N GLN A 107 -14.74 4.67 4.66
CA GLN A 107 -14.02 5.16 5.83
C GLN A 107 -13.85 4.01 6.83
N PHE A 108 -12.78 4.03 7.58
CA PHE A 108 -12.52 3.10 8.68
C PHE A 108 -11.89 3.83 9.85
N SER A 109 -12.12 3.32 11.04
CA SER A 109 -11.53 3.84 12.26
C SER A 109 -10.39 2.95 12.72
N LEU A 110 -9.31 3.56 13.19
CA LEU A 110 -8.19 2.86 13.81
C LEU A 110 -8.33 2.92 15.33
N ALA A 111 -8.02 1.81 15.99
CA ALA A 111 -7.89 1.73 17.44
C ALA A 111 -6.50 1.19 17.81
N LEU A 112 -6.01 1.57 18.98
CA LEU A 112 -4.77 1.04 19.51
C LEU A 112 -5.04 -0.32 20.14
N TYR A 113 -4.44 -1.37 19.59
CA TYR A 113 -4.49 -2.72 20.11
C TYR A 113 -3.20 -3.02 20.85
N ALA A 114 -3.31 -3.72 21.98
CA ALA A 114 -2.20 -4.13 22.81
C ALA A 114 -2.18 -5.64 23.00
N SER A 115 -1.00 -6.20 23.18
CA SER A 115 -0.84 -7.64 23.46
C SER A 115 -1.42 -8.07 24.81
N GLU A 116 -1.50 -7.15 25.77
CA GLU A 116 -2.01 -7.42 27.12
C GLU A 116 -2.98 -6.30 27.53
N PRO A 117 -4.25 -6.62 27.89
CA PRO A 117 -5.27 -5.62 28.15
C PRO A 117 -5.08 -4.82 29.44
N ALA A 118 -4.23 -5.27 30.36
CA ALA A 118 -4.00 -4.63 31.67
C ALA A 118 -2.74 -3.76 31.73
N MET A 119 -1.95 -3.68 30.66
CA MET A 119 -0.73 -2.87 30.65
C MET A 119 -1.01 -1.41 30.34
N MET A 120 -0.35 -0.50 31.05
CA MET A 120 -0.34 0.90 30.68
C MET A 120 0.44 1.09 29.36
N LYS A 121 0.04 2.05 28.54
CA LYS A 121 0.71 2.36 27.26
C LYS A 121 2.23 2.57 27.43
N ALA A 122 2.66 3.12 28.58
CA ALA A 122 4.08 3.36 28.91
C ALA A 122 4.92 2.08 29.03
N ASP A 123 4.27 0.93 29.29
CA ASP A 123 4.95 -0.36 29.48
C ASP A 123 4.95 -1.21 28.21
N LEU A 124 4.36 -0.71 27.11
CA LEU A 124 4.20 -1.43 25.85
C LEU A 124 5.18 -0.90 24.81
N ASN A 125 5.83 -1.80 24.10
CA ASN A 125 6.64 -1.46 22.95
C ASN A 125 5.74 -1.03 21.77
N TYR A 126 6.06 0.09 21.15
CA TYR A 126 5.28 0.57 20.02
C TYR A 126 5.72 -0.12 18.72
N LEU A 127 4.76 -0.70 18.00
CA LEU A 127 4.91 -1.24 16.66
C LEU A 127 4.21 -0.29 15.70
N ARG A 128 4.99 0.37 14.85
CA ARG A 128 4.47 1.29 13.84
C ARG A 128 4.00 0.51 12.62
N LEU A 129 2.71 0.63 12.32
CA LEU A 129 2.12 0.18 11.07
C LEU A 129 1.84 1.38 10.17
N GLU A 130 2.36 1.36 8.95
CA GLU A 130 2.24 2.47 8.01
C GLU A 130 0.83 2.56 7.43
N TRP A 131 0.07 3.58 7.83
CA TRP A 131 -1.28 3.89 7.32
C TRP A 131 -1.31 5.08 6.35
N GLY A 132 -0.20 5.76 6.17
CA GLY A 132 -0.06 6.93 5.31
C GLY A 132 0.37 8.19 6.06
N PRO A 133 0.78 9.24 5.32
CA PRO A 133 1.33 10.47 5.89
C PRO A 133 0.38 11.21 6.83
N ASP A 134 -0.92 11.29 6.49
CA ASP A 134 -1.90 11.99 7.35
C ASP A 134 -2.04 11.30 8.70
N PHE A 135 -2.07 9.96 8.72
CA PHE A 135 -2.08 9.21 9.97
C PHE A 135 -0.78 9.42 10.74
N GLN A 136 0.37 9.43 10.07
CA GLN A 136 1.67 9.63 10.71
C GLN A 136 1.77 10.99 11.43
N GLN A 137 1.15 12.04 10.92
CA GLN A 137 1.08 13.33 11.60
C GLN A 137 0.24 13.26 12.89
N HIS A 138 -0.89 12.54 12.87
CA HIS A 138 -1.71 12.32 14.07
C HIS A 138 -1.03 11.39 15.08
N GLU A 139 -0.33 10.37 14.59
CA GLU A 139 0.41 9.40 15.39
C GLU A 139 1.44 10.07 16.29
N THR A 140 2.22 11.04 15.78
CA THR A 140 3.22 11.79 16.55
C THR A 140 2.63 12.58 17.72
N GLY A 141 1.35 12.94 17.66
CA GLY A 141 0.64 13.57 18.78
C GLY A 141 0.09 12.59 19.81
N LEU A 142 -0.03 11.30 19.45
CA LEU A 142 -0.61 10.25 20.30
C LEU A 142 0.43 9.38 21.00
N ILE A 143 1.67 9.40 20.52
CA ILE A 143 2.81 8.66 21.05
C ILE A 143 3.79 9.70 21.60
N ALA A 144 4.44 9.43 22.74
CA ALA A 144 5.46 10.32 23.25
C ALA A 144 6.57 10.49 22.21
N SER A 145 7.06 11.72 22.03
CA SER A 145 8.04 12.08 21.02
C SER A 145 9.36 11.29 21.09
N ASP A 146 9.61 10.64 22.22
CA ASP A 146 10.83 9.86 22.47
C ASP A 146 10.64 8.34 22.25
N ASP A 147 9.43 7.88 21.94
CA ASP A 147 9.15 6.47 21.70
C ASP A 147 9.61 6.05 20.29
N ILE A 148 10.81 5.50 20.22
CA ILE A 148 11.31 4.86 18.99
C ILE A 148 10.54 3.55 18.77
N PRO A 149 9.86 3.36 17.62
CA PRO A 149 9.17 2.10 17.37
C PRO A 149 10.14 0.92 17.39
N GLN A 150 9.79 -0.12 18.14
CA GLN A 150 10.55 -1.39 18.16
C GLN A 150 10.49 -2.12 16.81
N LEU A 151 9.39 -1.92 16.08
CA LEU A 151 9.19 -2.47 14.74
C LEU A 151 8.45 -1.43 13.91
N THR A 152 8.90 -1.21 12.68
CA THR A 152 8.15 -0.47 11.65
C THR A 152 7.87 -1.40 10.48
N THR A 153 6.61 -1.51 10.07
CA THR A 153 6.19 -2.38 8.97
C THR A 153 5.03 -1.77 8.20
N SER A 154 4.87 -2.16 6.94
CA SER A 154 3.69 -1.87 6.12
C SER A 154 2.69 -3.05 6.08
N SER A 155 2.99 -4.17 6.75
CA SER A 155 2.15 -5.35 6.85
C SER A 155 1.51 -5.44 8.22
N ALA A 156 0.18 -5.47 8.26
CA ALA A 156 -0.60 -5.65 9.48
C ALA A 156 -0.43 -7.07 10.04
N GLU A 157 -0.25 -8.06 9.17
CA GLU A 157 0.01 -9.44 9.58
C GLU A 157 1.32 -9.54 10.34
N ILE A 158 2.40 -8.94 9.85
CA ILE A 158 3.70 -8.91 10.55
C ILE A 158 3.55 -8.19 11.90
N ALA A 159 2.87 -7.05 11.94
CA ALA A 159 2.64 -6.33 13.20
C ALA A 159 1.92 -7.22 14.23
N CYS A 160 0.83 -7.87 13.82
CA CYS A 160 0.04 -8.74 14.71
C CYS A 160 0.79 -9.96 15.19
N GLN A 161 1.57 -10.62 14.34
CA GLN A 161 2.38 -11.77 14.73
C GLN A 161 3.43 -11.44 15.80
N HIS A 162 3.95 -10.21 15.77
CA HIS A 162 5.00 -9.77 16.69
C HIS A 162 4.47 -9.09 17.95
N LEU A 163 3.20 -8.67 17.99
CA LEU A 163 2.59 -8.04 19.16
C LEU A 163 2.82 -8.81 20.48
N PRO A 164 2.53 -10.13 20.57
CA PRO A 164 2.70 -10.86 21.82
C PRO A 164 4.17 -10.99 22.24
N THR A 165 5.05 -11.27 21.27
CA THR A 165 6.49 -11.49 21.53
C THR A 165 7.17 -10.21 22.02
N LEU A 166 6.80 -9.07 21.45
CA LEU A 166 7.38 -7.78 21.81
C LEU A 166 6.65 -7.09 22.97
N LYS A 167 5.59 -7.70 23.52
CA LYS A 167 4.69 -7.03 24.49
C LYS A 167 4.30 -5.65 23.95
N GLY A 168 3.74 -5.63 22.73
CA GLY A 168 3.62 -4.42 21.96
C GLY A 168 2.20 -3.87 21.88
N CYS A 169 2.11 -2.68 21.25
CA CYS A 169 0.86 -2.09 20.82
C CYS A 169 1.00 -1.53 19.39
N THR A 170 -0.10 -1.54 18.64
CA THR A 170 -0.17 -1.02 17.26
C THR A 170 -1.57 -0.54 16.91
N TRP A 171 -1.68 0.31 15.90
CA TRP A 171 -2.95 0.81 15.41
C TRP A 171 -3.51 -0.09 14.31
N LEU A 172 -4.71 -0.64 14.53
CA LEU A 172 -5.41 -1.51 13.59
C LEU A 172 -6.85 -1.05 13.37
N PRO A 173 -7.47 -1.41 12.23
CA PRO A 173 -8.89 -1.15 12.01
C PRO A 173 -9.78 -1.84 13.05
N VAL A 174 -10.77 -1.11 13.56
CA VAL A 174 -11.68 -1.58 14.63
C VAL A 174 -12.39 -2.91 14.31
N ARG A 175 -12.54 -3.27 13.03
CA ARG A 175 -13.22 -4.49 12.59
C ARG A 175 -12.28 -5.65 12.27
N TRP A 176 -10.98 -5.49 12.51
CA TRP A 176 -10.00 -6.52 12.15
C TRP A 176 -9.62 -7.44 13.32
N ALA A 177 -9.99 -7.08 14.53
CA ALA A 177 -9.77 -7.87 15.75
C ALA A 177 -10.96 -8.82 16.02
#